data_882e12fb3adb21978c396ffe73650a83
#
_entry.id   882e12fb3adb21978c396ffe73650a83
#
_cell.length_a   1.000
_cell.length_b   1.000
_cell.length_c   1.000
_cell.angle_alpha   90.00
_cell.angle_beta   90.00
_cell.angle_gamma   90.00
#
_symmetry.space_group_name_H-M   'P 1'
#
loop_
_entity.id
_entity.type
_entity.pdbx_description
1 polymer ?
#
loop_
_entity_poly.entity_id
_entity_poly.type
_entity_poly.pdbx_seq_one_letter_code
_entity_poly.pdbx_strand_id
1 'polypeptide(L)'
;NMAAHRIVCSGLNALYSTVYTPKQVLGSCWGAVEQVRSYYVDWRMLRDVKRRQMAFEYADERLRINSMRKNTILPKELQELADKEIAALPRDSCPVRIRNRCIMTSRPRGVKRRWRLSRIVFRHLADHNQMSGIMRARW
;
A
#
# COMPACT_ATOMS: atom_id res chain seq x y z
N ASN A 1 1.90 16.72 48.86
CA ASN A 1 2.54 15.57 48.15
C ASN A 1 1.81 15.08 46.89
N MET A 2 0.82 15.80 46.37
CA MET A 2 0.17 15.48 45.09
C MET A 2 0.81 16.16 43.88
N ALA A 3 1.74 17.10 44.05
CA ALA A 3 2.38 17.81 42.98
C ALA A 3 3.54 17.03 42.31
N ALA A 4 4.22 16.17 43.07
CA ALA A 4 5.35 15.37 42.56
C ALA A 4 4.93 14.23 41.60
N HIS A 5 3.70 13.69 41.78
CA HIS A 5 3.22 12.59 40.92
C HIS A 5 2.78 13.05 39.50
N ARG A 6 2.43 14.33 39.33
CA ARG A 6 2.05 14.88 38.03
C ARG A 6 3.23 15.17 37.11
N ILE A 7 4.42 15.44 37.63
CA ILE A 7 5.60 15.77 36.84
C ILE A 7 6.21 14.52 36.21
N VAL A 8 6.14 13.38 36.89
CA VAL A 8 6.71 12.11 36.37
C VAL A 8 5.88 11.55 35.20
N CYS A 9 4.54 11.71 35.25
CA CYS A 9 3.68 11.24 34.15
C CYS A 9 3.78 12.07 32.87
N SER A 10 4.07 13.39 32.99
CA SER A 10 4.22 14.24 31.81
C SER A 10 5.56 13.99 31.07
N GLY A 11 6.60 13.64 31.80
CA GLY A 11 7.92 13.32 31.22
C GLY A 11 7.94 12.00 30.43
N LEU A 12 7.25 10.99 30.91
CA LEU A 12 7.17 9.68 30.23
C LEU A 12 6.33 9.74 28.95
N ASN A 13 5.25 10.51 28.95
CA ASN A 13 4.46 10.69 27.72
C ASN A 13 5.21 11.50 26.64
N ALA A 14 6.07 12.43 27.02
CA ALA A 14 6.89 13.15 26.08
C ALA A 14 7.97 12.25 25.43
N LEU A 15 8.53 11.30 26.17
CA LEU A 15 9.50 10.34 25.65
C LEU A 15 8.84 9.28 24.74
N TYR A 16 7.61 8.87 25.06
CA TYR A 16 6.85 7.93 24.22
C TYR A 16 6.39 8.55 22.90
N SER A 17 6.07 9.84 22.89
CA SER A 17 5.66 10.52 21.66
C SER A 17 6.82 10.78 20.69
N THR A 18 8.05 10.87 21.19
CA THR A 18 9.25 11.05 20.33
C THR A 18 9.78 9.75 19.72
N VAL A 19 9.50 8.59 20.32
CA VAL A 19 10.00 7.30 19.84
C VAL A 19 9.05 6.63 18.83
N TYR A 20 7.78 7.04 18.77
CA TYR A 20 6.75 6.38 17.97
C TYR A 20 6.11 7.23 16.87
N THR A 21 6.79 8.26 16.37
CA THR A 21 6.36 8.89 15.11
C THR A 21 7.25 8.44 13.96
N PRO A 22 6.86 7.38 13.21
CA PRO A 22 7.62 6.92 12.04
C PRO A 22 7.56 7.91 10.87
N LYS A 23 6.97 9.09 11.07
CA LYS A 23 6.81 10.11 10.01
C LYS A 23 7.90 11.17 9.96
N GLN A 24 8.87 11.19 10.87
CA GLN A 24 9.88 12.26 10.88
C GLN A 24 11.31 11.87 10.47
N VAL A 25 11.59 10.61 10.17
CA VAL A 25 12.97 10.19 9.82
C VAL A 25 13.25 10.22 8.31
N LEU A 26 12.26 10.51 7.47
CA LEU A 26 12.46 10.71 6.03
C LEU A 26 12.09 12.13 5.58
N GLY A 27 12.33 13.09 6.45
CA GLY A 27 12.36 14.48 6.08
C GLY A 27 13.61 14.76 5.23
N SER A 28 13.38 15.05 3.97
CA SER A 28 14.31 15.80 3.11
C SER A 28 15.58 15.10 2.65
N CYS A 29 15.52 14.36 1.55
CA CYS A 29 16.52 14.45 0.50
C CYS A 29 16.05 13.94 -0.86
N TRP A 30 14.98 13.21 -0.89
CA TRP A 30 14.35 12.89 -2.15
C TRP A 30 12.97 13.51 -2.12
N GLY A 31 12.83 14.64 -2.75
CA GLY A 31 11.56 15.07 -3.27
C GLY A 31 11.05 13.96 -4.19
N ALA A 32 10.60 12.86 -3.62
CA ALA A 32 9.67 12.01 -4.29
C ALA A 32 8.50 12.93 -4.61
N VAL A 33 8.56 13.50 -5.80
CA VAL A 33 7.40 14.07 -6.44
C VAL A 33 6.43 12.89 -6.44
N GLU A 34 5.64 12.80 -5.36
CA GLU A 34 4.45 12.00 -5.41
C GLU A 34 3.74 12.52 -6.64
N GLN A 35 3.83 11.80 -7.72
CA GLN A 35 3.03 12.08 -8.89
C GLN A 35 1.60 11.79 -8.49
N VAL A 36 1.07 12.70 -7.70
CA VAL A 36 -0.34 12.76 -7.38
C VAL A 36 -1.01 13.02 -8.72
N ARG A 37 -1.49 11.96 -9.32
CA ARG A 37 -2.29 12.10 -10.52
C ARG A 37 -3.52 12.90 -10.16
N SER A 38 -3.55 14.11 -10.62
CA SER A 38 -4.71 14.99 -10.51
C SER A 38 -5.90 14.48 -11.35
N TYR A 39 -5.66 13.56 -12.28
CA TYR A 39 -6.67 13.04 -13.19
C TYR A 39 -6.88 11.53 -13.04
N TYR A 40 -8.08 11.14 -12.67
CA TYR A 40 -8.56 9.76 -12.64
C TYR A 40 -9.55 9.54 -13.78
N VAL A 41 -9.22 8.61 -14.67
CA VAL A 41 -10.03 8.31 -15.87
C VAL A 41 -11.39 7.72 -15.50
N ASP A 42 -11.48 6.97 -14.39
CA ASP A 42 -12.69 6.25 -13.99
C ASP A 42 -12.78 6.16 -12.45
N TRP A 43 -14.00 6.19 -11.93
CA TRP A 43 -14.29 5.96 -10.52
C TRP A 43 -13.76 4.61 -9.98
N ARG A 44 -13.61 3.61 -10.85
CA ARG A 44 -12.99 2.33 -10.51
C ARG A 44 -11.49 2.47 -10.22
N MET A 45 -10.82 3.38 -10.92
CA MET A 45 -9.41 3.70 -10.67
C MET A 45 -9.26 4.41 -9.34
N LEU A 46 -10.16 5.33 -9.01
CA LEU A 46 -10.17 6.05 -7.74
C LEU A 46 -10.37 5.09 -6.56
N ARG A 47 -11.26 4.11 -6.69
CA ARG A 47 -11.40 3.04 -5.67
C ARG A 47 -10.12 2.19 -5.53
N ASP A 48 -9.44 1.87 -6.63
CA ASP A 48 -8.20 1.11 -6.58
C ASP A 48 -7.08 1.87 -5.85
N VAL A 49 -7.01 3.18 -6.04
CA VAL A 49 -6.08 4.06 -5.30
C VAL A 49 -6.37 4.04 -3.80
N LYS A 50 -7.64 4.20 -3.41
CA LYS A 50 -8.05 4.10 -2.00
C LYS A 50 -7.70 2.74 -1.38
N ARG A 51 -7.92 1.64 -2.12
CA ARG A 51 -7.54 0.30 -1.67
C ARG A 51 -6.03 0.14 -1.50
N ARG A 52 -5.23 0.71 -2.38
CA ARG A 52 -3.76 0.67 -2.28
C ARG A 52 -3.27 1.42 -1.06
N GLN A 53 -3.83 2.59 -0.79
CA GLN A 53 -3.51 3.36 0.38
C GLN A 53 -3.88 2.60 1.66
N MET A 54 -5.10 2.09 1.75
CA MET A 54 -5.56 1.30 2.89
C MET A 54 -4.74 0.01 3.07
N ALA A 55 -4.38 -0.68 1.98
CA ALA A 55 -3.53 -1.86 2.05
C ALA A 55 -2.11 -1.54 2.54
N PHE A 56 -1.59 -0.36 2.26
CA PHE A 56 -0.31 0.11 2.78
C PHE A 56 -0.39 0.44 4.27
N GLU A 57 -1.43 1.14 4.70
CA GLU A 57 -1.65 1.52 6.11
C GLU A 57 -1.75 0.29 7.04
N TYR A 58 -2.46 -0.75 6.59
CA TYR A 58 -2.65 -1.98 7.38
C TYR A 58 -1.66 -3.10 7.04
N ALA A 59 -0.61 -2.84 6.27
CA ALA A 59 0.31 -3.87 5.80
C ALA A 59 1.02 -4.59 6.95
N ASP A 60 1.60 -3.85 7.89
CA ASP A 60 2.36 -4.39 9.01
C ASP A 60 1.49 -5.20 9.97
N GLU A 61 0.32 -4.69 10.28
CA GLU A 61 -0.65 -5.36 11.15
C GLU A 61 -1.12 -6.68 10.54
N ARG A 62 -1.51 -6.66 9.27
CA ARG A 62 -1.89 -7.88 8.54
C ARG A 62 -0.76 -8.89 8.43
N LEU A 63 0.47 -8.43 8.27
CA LEU A 63 1.62 -9.33 8.20
C LEU A 63 1.81 -10.08 9.52
N ARG A 64 1.72 -9.38 10.66
CA ARG A 64 1.84 -9.95 12.00
C ARG A 64 0.75 -10.98 12.26
N ILE A 65 -0.51 -10.63 12.04
CA ILE A 65 -1.66 -11.53 12.25
C ILE A 65 -1.57 -12.75 11.32
N ASN A 66 -1.23 -12.56 10.05
CA ASN A 66 -1.06 -13.67 9.11
C ASN A 66 0.10 -14.60 9.47
N SER A 67 1.17 -14.09 10.06
CA SER A 67 2.28 -14.93 10.52
C SER A 67 1.86 -15.84 11.68
N MET A 68 1.08 -15.33 12.63
CA MET A 68 0.51 -16.13 13.72
C MET A 68 -0.47 -17.18 13.19
N ARG A 69 -1.37 -16.78 12.31
CA ARG A 69 -2.37 -17.65 11.70
C ARG A 69 -1.79 -18.83 10.93
N LYS A 70 -0.68 -18.61 10.21
CA LYS A 70 -0.05 -19.64 9.38
C LYS A 70 0.99 -20.47 10.11
N ASN A 71 1.27 -20.16 11.36
CA ASN A 71 2.24 -20.89 12.14
C ASN A 71 1.65 -22.24 12.57
N THR A 72 2.31 -23.35 12.20
CA THR A 72 1.88 -24.72 12.52
C THR A 72 2.21 -25.14 13.95
N ILE A 73 3.12 -24.43 14.64
CA ILE A 73 3.57 -24.77 15.98
C ILE A 73 2.61 -24.22 17.05
N LEU A 74 1.90 -23.14 16.72
CA LEU A 74 0.98 -22.49 17.65
C LEU A 74 -0.28 -23.33 17.91
N PRO A 75 -0.83 -23.31 19.14
CA PRO A 75 -2.08 -23.95 19.46
C PRO A 75 -3.23 -23.36 18.63
N LYS A 76 -4.23 -24.20 18.32
CA LYS A 76 -5.37 -23.82 17.46
C LYS A 76 -6.19 -22.65 18.02
N GLU A 77 -6.29 -22.55 19.32
CA GLU A 77 -7.00 -21.45 20.00
C GLU A 77 -6.44 -20.08 19.65
N LEU A 78 -5.10 -19.94 19.60
CA LEU A 78 -4.44 -18.70 19.17
C LEU A 78 -4.62 -18.42 17.68
N GLN A 79 -4.65 -19.46 16.85
CA GLN A 79 -4.95 -19.30 15.42
C GLN A 79 -6.38 -18.81 15.20
N GLU A 80 -7.36 -19.31 15.97
CA GLU A 80 -8.76 -18.86 15.89
C GLU A 80 -8.92 -17.40 16.35
N LEU A 81 -8.17 -16.96 17.37
CA LEU A 81 -8.13 -15.56 17.76
C LEU A 81 -7.57 -14.68 16.63
N ALA A 82 -6.47 -15.10 16.02
CA ALA A 82 -5.88 -14.39 14.87
C ALA A 82 -6.85 -14.35 13.67
N ASP A 83 -7.66 -15.39 13.43
CA ASP A 83 -8.69 -15.40 12.40
C ASP A 83 -9.80 -14.38 12.68
N LYS A 84 -10.21 -14.23 13.94
CA LYS A 84 -11.17 -13.20 14.34
C LYS A 84 -10.62 -11.78 14.19
N GLU A 85 -9.39 -11.56 14.57
CA GLU A 85 -8.71 -10.27 14.41
C GLU A 85 -8.59 -9.87 12.93
N ILE A 86 -8.16 -10.79 12.06
CA ILE A 86 -8.03 -10.49 10.63
C ILE A 86 -9.39 -10.23 9.96
N ALA A 87 -10.45 -10.86 10.47
CA ALA A 87 -11.81 -10.62 10.00
C ALA A 87 -12.36 -9.25 10.42
N ALA A 88 -11.92 -8.73 11.56
CA ALA A 88 -12.29 -7.40 12.06
C ALA A 88 -11.66 -6.27 11.24
N LEU A 89 -10.51 -6.52 10.57
CA LEU A 89 -9.85 -5.52 9.73
C LEU A 89 -10.68 -5.16 8.50
N PRO A 90 -10.55 -3.91 7.98
CA PRO A 90 -11.26 -3.47 6.79
C PRO A 90 -10.98 -4.40 5.59
N ARG A 91 -12.03 -4.82 4.89
CA ARG A 91 -11.90 -5.73 3.73
C ARG A 91 -11.02 -5.17 2.61
N ASP A 92 -11.02 -3.85 2.43
CA ASP A 92 -10.27 -3.18 1.37
C ASP A 92 -8.77 -3.03 1.70
N SER A 93 -8.33 -3.34 2.93
CA SER A 93 -6.91 -3.43 3.30
C SER A 93 -6.24 -4.71 2.76
N CYS A 94 -6.99 -5.65 2.20
CA CYS A 94 -6.42 -6.88 1.65
C CYS A 94 -5.75 -6.64 0.28
N PRO A 95 -4.45 -6.98 0.10
CA PRO A 95 -3.73 -6.77 -1.16
C PRO A 95 -4.30 -7.57 -2.35
N VAL A 96 -5.02 -8.67 -2.09
CA VAL A 96 -5.67 -9.48 -3.13
C VAL A 96 -6.74 -8.70 -3.90
N ARG A 97 -7.37 -7.69 -3.27
CA ARG A 97 -8.39 -6.84 -3.89
C ARG A 97 -7.82 -5.74 -4.78
N ILE A 98 -6.52 -5.52 -4.73
CA ILE A 98 -5.81 -4.56 -5.58
C ILE A 98 -5.69 -5.14 -6.98
N ARG A 99 -6.06 -4.36 -7.98
CA ARG A 99 -5.96 -4.77 -9.38
C ARG A 99 -5.08 -3.80 -10.17
N ASN A 100 -4.16 -4.36 -10.95
CA ASN A 100 -3.35 -3.55 -11.84
C ASN A 100 -4.20 -3.04 -13.00
N ARG A 101 -4.33 -1.72 -13.11
CA ARG A 101 -5.10 -1.04 -14.14
C ARG A 101 -4.19 -0.21 -15.03
N CYS A 102 -4.61 -0.06 -16.28
CA CYS A 102 -3.95 0.84 -17.21
C CYS A 102 -4.05 2.27 -16.71
N ILE A 103 -2.94 2.97 -16.76
CA ILE A 103 -2.84 4.35 -16.33
C ILE A 103 -3.69 5.29 -17.20
N MET A 104 -3.74 5.03 -18.51
CA MET A 104 -4.41 5.92 -19.46
C MET A 104 -5.89 5.58 -19.65
N THR A 105 -6.26 4.29 -19.61
CA THR A 105 -7.63 3.86 -19.95
C THR A 105 -8.35 3.16 -18.81
N SER A 106 -7.71 2.99 -17.64
CA SER A 106 -8.28 2.24 -16.50
C SER A 106 -8.65 0.77 -16.79
N ARG A 107 -8.26 0.23 -17.94
CA ARG A 107 -8.53 -1.16 -18.31
C ARG A 107 -7.88 -2.13 -17.31
N PRO A 108 -8.63 -3.12 -16.74
CA PRO A 108 -8.10 -4.02 -15.71
C PRO A 108 -7.45 -5.28 -16.26
N ARG A 109 -7.60 -5.57 -17.55
CA ARG A 109 -7.08 -6.80 -18.20
C ARG A 109 -6.04 -6.46 -19.27
N GLY A 110 -5.06 -7.37 -19.45
CA GLY A 110 -4.02 -7.19 -20.46
C GLY A 110 -3.13 -5.98 -20.19
N VAL A 111 -2.76 -5.75 -18.94
CA VAL A 111 -1.88 -4.64 -18.52
C VAL A 111 -0.44 -5.15 -18.42
N LYS A 112 0.48 -4.46 -19.07
CA LYS A 112 1.92 -4.69 -18.95
C LYS A 112 2.41 -4.02 -17.67
N ARG A 113 2.78 -4.82 -16.66
CA ARG A 113 3.13 -4.33 -15.30
C ARG A 113 4.28 -3.32 -15.30
N ARG A 114 5.31 -3.55 -16.12
CA ARG A 114 6.49 -2.69 -16.20
C ARG A 114 6.15 -1.24 -16.55
N TRP A 115 5.23 -1.04 -17.49
CA TRP A 115 4.82 0.30 -17.98
C TRP A 115 3.47 0.74 -17.44
N ARG A 116 2.77 -0.14 -16.75
CA ARG A 116 1.39 0.08 -16.25
C ARG A 116 0.42 0.49 -17.36
N LEU A 117 0.65 0.05 -18.57
CA LEU A 117 -0.15 0.33 -19.76
C LEU A 117 -0.92 -0.91 -20.22
N SER A 118 -2.11 -0.72 -20.77
CA SER A 118 -2.84 -1.80 -21.44
C SER A 118 -2.13 -2.20 -22.72
N ARG A 119 -2.31 -3.45 -23.16
CA ARG A 119 -1.73 -3.96 -24.42
C ARG A 119 -2.07 -3.10 -25.64
N ILE A 120 -3.26 -2.48 -25.65
CA ILE A 120 -3.74 -1.64 -26.75
C ILE A 120 -2.95 -0.33 -26.79
N VAL A 121 -2.90 0.37 -25.65
CA VAL A 121 -2.16 1.63 -25.54
C VAL A 121 -0.66 1.40 -25.73
N PHE A 122 -0.12 0.32 -25.14
CA PHE A 122 1.28 -0.04 -25.30
C PHE A 122 1.65 -0.22 -26.77
N ARG A 123 0.83 -0.98 -27.52
CA ARG A 123 1.06 -1.19 -28.95
C ARG A 123 0.98 0.11 -29.74
N HIS A 124 -0.02 0.94 -29.45
CA HIS A 124 -0.16 2.24 -30.12
C HIS A 124 1.07 3.12 -29.91
N LEU A 125 1.53 3.28 -28.66
CA LEU A 125 2.71 4.08 -28.35
C LEU A 125 4.00 3.49 -28.95
N ALA A 126 4.13 2.17 -28.96
CA ALA A 126 5.28 1.48 -29.54
C ALA A 126 5.35 1.65 -31.06
N ASP A 127 4.22 1.51 -31.77
CA ASP A 127 4.13 1.66 -33.22
C ASP A 127 4.41 3.11 -33.67
N HIS A 128 4.17 4.10 -32.81
CA HIS A 128 4.44 5.52 -33.07
C HIS A 128 5.79 6.02 -32.50
N ASN A 129 6.70 5.10 -32.16
CA ASN A 129 8.04 5.43 -31.64
C ASN A 129 8.04 6.32 -30.37
N GLN A 130 6.96 6.29 -29.58
CA GLN A 130 6.82 7.07 -28.33
C GLN A 130 7.36 6.33 -27.10
N MET A 131 8.00 5.18 -27.30
CA MET A 131 8.58 4.36 -26.23
C MET A 131 10.05 4.06 -26.54
N SER A 132 10.93 4.48 -25.64
CA SER A 132 12.37 4.22 -25.78
C SER A 132 12.70 2.73 -25.62
N GLY A 133 13.64 2.23 -26.44
CA GLY A 133 14.12 0.85 -26.38
C GLY A 133 13.12 -0.22 -26.82
N ILE A 134 12.03 0.16 -27.48
CA ILE A 134 11.02 -0.75 -27.99
C ILE A 134 10.91 -0.60 -29.50
N MET A 135 11.04 -1.72 -30.21
CA MET A 135 10.79 -1.80 -31.63
C MET A 135 9.97 -3.05 -31.97
N ARG A 136 9.37 -3.10 -33.14
CA ARG A 136 8.71 -4.31 -33.62
C ARG A 136 9.72 -5.45 -33.71
N ALA A 137 9.28 -6.65 -33.32
CA ALA A 137 10.09 -7.84 -33.50
C ALA A 137 10.44 -8.02 -34.98
N ARG A 138 11.70 -8.18 -35.24
CA ARG A 138 12.27 -8.51 -36.54
C ARG A 138 13.38 -9.53 -36.31
N TRP A 139 13.37 -10.55 -37.06
CA TRP A 139 14.34 -11.64 -37.03
C TRP A 139 15.04 -11.74 -38.36
#